data_11388fd25d29f82e65c2754456b08713
#
_entry.id   11388fd25d29f82e65c2754456b08713
#
_cell.length_a   1.000
_cell.length_b   1.000
_cell.length_c   1.000
_cell.angle_alpha   90.00
_cell.angle_beta   90.00
_cell.angle_gamma   90.00
#
_symmetry.space_group_name_H-M   'P 1'
#
loop_
_entity.id
_entity.type
_entity.pdbx_description
1 polymer ?
#
loop_
_entity_poly.entity_id
_entity_poly.type
_entity_poly.pdbx_seq_one_letter_code
_entity_poly.pdbx_strand_id
1 'polypeptide(L)'
;MRINLPLALLCSTVSTCALSAGLLDPGSPAMLGDWNGLRPRLAEQGYDFTLKYVGEVGSNLGGGYDSHMTARWSDQLILGVTMDLQKLWGWQDATLRIGIGERHGKDITNDRVHHPDATGLTSTMEVFGGGNAWRLSQLWYEQKFFERKLAVKLGRFGHGEDFDQFPCEFQNVTLCGSQEGNWNGVWNSFPISQWAVRAKYQFTDVFAVQVGAYDKNPGNAEASNGFKPFISGSQGTSFPVEAIWKGRIGGLSSEYHAGYYYANADTQDMLKDADGNYAASSQKPYRMYSSNAGWWLSGQQQLTTVDGNDKRGLNVFANLAMNDPDKSMIKSLVQVGLIYRGPFDARPHDTFGVGASKLKVSDRYTDNTQALNARTGVTGIGDLPEQRREYSYEVNYGVQATQWLMVRPNLQYVKYPGGVTQTRGAVVGGVQFIADF
;
A
#
# COMPACT_ATOMS: atom_id res chain seq x y z
N MET A 1 -69.30 -41.88 -16.22
CA MET A 1 -68.37 -42.08 -15.08
C MET A 1 -66.96 -41.85 -15.66
N ARG A 2 -66.40 -40.63 -15.47
CA ARG A 2 -65.08 -40.26 -15.99
C ARG A 2 -64.13 -40.21 -14.79
N ILE A 3 -63.13 -41.07 -14.82
CA ILE A 3 -62.07 -41.15 -13.79
C ILE A 3 -60.93 -40.21 -14.21
N ASN A 4 -60.71 -39.14 -13.45
CA ASN A 4 -59.55 -38.27 -13.59
C ASN A 4 -58.40 -38.82 -12.72
N LEU A 5 -57.31 -39.25 -13.35
CA LEU A 5 -56.05 -39.48 -12.65
C LEU A 5 -55.26 -38.17 -12.56
N PRO A 6 -54.70 -37.83 -11.38
CA PRO A 6 -53.79 -36.72 -11.29
C PRO A 6 -52.35 -37.16 -11.70
N LEU A 7 -51.80 -36.40 -12.63
CA LEU A 7 -50.40 -36.52 -13.08
C LEU A 7 -49.48 -35.94 -11.95
N ALA A 8 -48.81 -36.81 -11.24
CA ALA A 8 -47.81 -36.41 -10.26
C ALA A 8 -46.52 -36.03 -11.01
N LEU A 9 -46.21 -34.73 -11.03
CA LEU A 9 -44.89 -34.19 -11.49
C LEU A 9 -43.84 -34.58 -10.46
N LEU A 10 -42.97 -35.56 -10.79
CA LEU A 10 -41.74 -35.81 -10.08
C LEU A 10 -40.74 -34.67 -10.45
N CYS A 11 -40.60 -33.68 -9.58
CA CYS A 11 -39.42 -32.79 -9.55
C CYS A 11 -38.20 -33.59 -9.14
N SER A 12 -37.44 -34.06 -10.11
CA SER A 12 -36.07 -34.57 -9.88
C SER A 12 -35.19 -33.36 -9.50
N THR A 13 -34.91 -33.20 -8.22
CA THR A 13 -33.84 -32.31 -7.75
C THR A 13 -32.52 -32.87 -8.25
N VAL A 14 -32.01 -32.29 -9.33
CA VAL A 14 -30.61 -32.47 -9.73
C VAL A 14 -29.77 -31.75 -8.67
N SER A 15 -29.32 -32.50 -7.67
CA SER A 15 -28.22 -32.06 -6.81
C SER A 15 -26.98 -31.92 -7.69
N THR A 16 -26.65 -30.69 -8.08
CA THR A 16 -25.34 -30.38 -8.60
C THR A 16 -24.34 -30.65 -7.47
N CYS A 17 -23.69 -31.80 -7.49
CA CYS A 17 -22.47 -32.01 -6.73
C CYS A 17 -21.50 -30.94 -7.20
N ALA A 18 -21.32 -29.87 -6.40
CA ALA A 18 -20.20 -28.97 -6.58
C ALA A 18 -18.93 -29.84 -6.43
N LEU A 19 -18.23 -30.05 -7.55
CA LEU A 19 -16.91 -30.67 -7.51
C LEU A 19 -16.04 -29.81 -6.61
N SER A 20 -15.57 -30.38 -5.49
CA SER A 20 -14.67 -29.66 -4.59
C SER A 20 -13.38 -29.34 -5.35
N ALA A 21 -12.95 -28.08 -5.33
CA ALA A 21 -11.69 -27.67 -5.90
C ALA A 21 -10.54 -28.27 -5.09
N GLY A 22 -9.72 -29.09 -5.73
CA GLY A 22 -8.59 -29.76 -5.08
C GLY A 22 -7.40 -28.84 -4.79
N LEU A 23 -6.46 -29.36 -4.05
CA LEU A 23 -5.17 -28.70 -3.82
C LEU A 23 -4.43 -28.47 -5.15
N LEU A 24 -3.91 -27.27 -5.36
CA LEU A 24 -3.18 -26.83 -6.58
C LEU A 24 -4.02 -26.87 -7.88
N ASP A 25 -5.35 -26.95 -7.80
CA ASP A 25 -6.20 -26.83 -8.97
C ASP A 25 -6.03 -25.44 -9.63
N PRO A 26 -5.54 -25.32 -10.88
CA PRO A 26 -5.35 -24.05 -11.54
C PRO A 26 -6.64 -23.24 -11.73
N GLY A 27 -7.79 -23.91 -11.76
CA GLY A 27 -9.12 -23.31 -11.87
C GLY A 27 -9.73 -22.89 -10.53
N SER A 28 -9.11 -23.24 -9.40
CA SER A 28 -9.52 -22.76 -8.09
C SER A 28 -9.08 -21.31 -7.86
N PRO A 29 -9.87 -20.45 -7.18
CA PRO A 29 -9.44 -19.11 -6.78
C PRO A 29 -8.38 -19.14 -5.67
N ALA A 30 -8.12 -20.28 -5.03
CA ALA A 30 -7.19 -20.46 -3.94
C ALA A 30 -6.33 -21.71 -4.15
N MET A 31 -5.03 -21.62 -3.85
CA MET A 31 -4.05 -22.71 -4.01
C MET A 31 -4.39 -23.96 -3.19
N LEU A 32 -4.93 -23.76 -1.99
CA LEU A 32 -5.37 -24.85 -1.10
C LEU A 32 -6.80 -25.35 -1.41
N GLY A 33 -7.41 -24.85 -2.50
CA GLY A 33 -8.76 -25.21 -2.91
C GLY A 33 -9.84 -24.77 -1.92
N ASP A 34 -10.91 -25.54 -1.86
CA ASP A 34 -12.08 -25.26 -1.01
C ASP A 34 -12.09 -26.02 0.32
N TRP A 35 -10.97 -26.68 0.68
CA TRP A 35 -10.81 -27.50 1.88
C TRP A 35 -11.86 -28.62 1.98
N ASN A 36 -12.12 -29.29 0.87
CA ASN A 36 -13.18 -30.30 0.72
C ASN A 36 -14.58 -29.75 1.07
N GLY A 37 -14.88 -28.52 0.58
CA GLY A 37 -16.15 -27.85 0.81
C GLY A 37 -16.28 -27.17 2.19
N LEU A 38 -15.24 -27.20 3.03
CA LEU A 38 -15.28 -26.52 4.33
C LEU A 38 -15.23 -25.00 4.18
N ARG A 39 -14.37 -24.48 3.29
CA ARG A 39 -14.20 -23.03 3.08
C ARG A 39 -15.50 -22.34 2.66
N PRO A 40 -16.26 -22.79 1.65
CA PRO A 40 -17.55 -22.19 1.31
C PRO A 40 -18.58 -22.33 2.44
N ARG A 41 -18.63 -23.45 3.16
CA ARG A 41 -19.54 -23.60 4.33
C ARG A 41 -19.24 -22.57 5.42
N LEU A 42 -17.96 -22.32 5.71
CA LEU A 42 -17.56 -21.31 6.69
C LEU A 42 -17.92 -19.88 6.18
N ALA A 43 -17.77 -19.61 4.90
CA ALA A 43 -18.19 -18.32 4.28
C ALA A 43 -19.71 -18.13 4.35
N GLU A 44 -20.50 -19.18 4.14
CA GLU A 44 -21.96 -19.15 4.33
C GLU A 44 -22.33 -18.84 5.78
N GLN A 45 -21.58 -19.38 6.74
CA GLN A 45 -21.76 -19.11 8.17
C GLN A 45 -21.27 -17.72 8.59
N GLY A 46 -20.50 -17.02 7.76
CA GLY A 46 -20.01 -15.66 8.03
C GLY A 46 -18.53 -15.54 8.31
N TYR A 47 -17.74 -16.59 8.07
CA TYR A 47 -16.28 -16.55 8.19
C TYR A 47 -15.62 -16.55 6.82
N ASP A 48 -14.92 -15.47 6.47
CA ASP A 48 -14.12 -15.36 5.25
C ASP A 48 -12.64 -15.30 5.59
N PHE A 49 -11.88 -16.31 5.14
CA PHE A 49 -10.47 -16.45 5.45
C PHE A 49 -9.60 -15.88 4.33
N THR A 50 -8.61 -15.09 4.72
CA THR A 50 -7.55 -14.59 3.84
C THR A 50 -6.25 -15.28 4.19
N LEU A 51 -5.62 -15.88 3.20
CA LEU A 51 -4.22 -16.32 3.28
C LEU A 51 -3.58 -15.92 1.95
N LYS A 52 -2.70 -14.91 1.99
CA LYS A 52 -2.06 -14.34 0.81
C LYS A 52 -0.56 -14.21 1.04
N TYR A 53 0.20 -14.61 0.04
CA TYR A 53 1.64 -14.48 0.03
C TYR A 53 2.08 -13.59 -1.13
N VAL A 54 2.99 -12.67 -0.86
CA VAL A 54 3.67 -11.86 -1.88
C VAL A 54 5.16 -12.02 -1.67
N GLY A 55 5.84 -12.57 -2.65
CA GLY A 55 7.31 -12.71 -2.65
C GLY A 55 7.92 -11.88 -3.76
N GLU A 56 9.07 -11.27 -3.48
CA GLU A 56 9.78 -10.44 -4.43
C GLU A 56 11.27 -10.79 -4.49
N VAL A 57 11.77 -10.92 -5.70
CA VAL A 57 13.22 -10.93 -5.97
C VAL A 57 13.59 -9.63 -6.64
N GLY A 58 14.62 -8.96 -6.15
CA GLY A 58 15.25 -7.82 -6.81
C GLY A 58 16.73 -8.10 -7.04
N SER A 59 17.25 -7.79 -8.22
CA SER A 59 18.66 -7.94 -8.57
C SER A 59 19.20 -6.65 -9.17
N ASN A 60 20.30 -6.11 -8.61
CA ASN A 60 21.02 -5.02 -9.24
C ASN A 60 21.77 -5.57 -10.47
N LEU A 61 21.34 -5.16 -11.65
CA LEU A 61 21.95 -5.55 -12.93
C LEU A 61 23.10 -4.61 -13.33
N GLY A 62 23.20 -3.44 -12.68
CA GLY A 62 24.28 -2.48 -12.89
C GLY A 62 23.93 -1.08 -12.38
N GLY A 63 24.96 -0.32 -12.07
CA GLY A 63 24.82 1.01 -11.48
C GLY A 63 24.54 0.99 -9.98
N GLY A 64 23.97 2.07 -9.45
CA GLY A 64 23.80 2.25 -8.02
C GLY A 64 25.11 2.63 -7.33
N TYR A 65 25.07 2.62 -6.00
CA TYR A 65 26.24 2.85 -5.16
C TYR A 65 27.26 1.71 -5.30
N ASP A 66 26.78 0.47 -5.21
CA ASP A 66 27.59 -0.74 -5.44
C ASP A 66 27.04 -1.49 -6.66
N SER A 67 27.83 -1.48 -7.74
CA SER A 67 27.44 -2.06 -9.03
C SER A 67 27.59 -3.59 -9.12
N HIS A 68 28.01 -4.28 -8.04
CA HIS A 68 28.10 -5.73 -8.04
C HIS A 68 26.71 -6.36 -8.18
N MET A 69 26.58 -7.24 -9.18
CA MET A 69 25.34 -8.00 -9.39
C MET A 69 25.06 -8.87 -8.17
N THR A 70 23.91 -8.66 -7.57
CA THR A 70 23.45 -9.39 -6.38
C THR A 70 21.93 -9.44 -6.39
N ALA A 71 21.35 -10.56 -5.99
CA ALA A 71 19.91 -10.69 -5.80
C ALA A 71 19.56 -10.67 -4.30
N ARG A 72 18.40 -10.10 -3.99
CA ARG A 72 17.79 -10.13 -2.66
C ARG A 72 16.35 -10.60 -2.78
N TRP A 73 15.88 -11.18 -1.71
CA TRP A 73 14.51 -11.65 -1.54
C TRP A 73 13.85 -10.93 -0.37
N SER A 74 12.62 -10.49 -0.57
CA SER A 74 11.71 -10.10 0.51
C SER A 74 10.32 -10.68 0.27
N ASP A 75 9.58 -10.88 1.34
CA ASP A 75 8.23 -11.41 1.25
C ASP A 75 7.29 -10.84 2.31
N GLN A 76 6.02 -11.08 2.08
CA GLN A 76 4.92 -10.72 2.95
C GLN A 76 3.90 -11.86 2.98
N LEU A 77 3.54 -12.29 4.18
CA LEU A 77 2.43 -13.20 4.42
C LEU A 77 1.30 -12.45 5.12
N ILE A 78 0.09 -12.62 4.63
CA ILE A 78 -1.13 -12.04 5.20
C ILE A 78 -2.06 -13.19 5.59
N LEU A 79 -2.34 -13.30 6.89
CA LEU A 79 -3.31 -14.22 7.46
C LEU A 79 -4.47 -13.40 8.03
N GLY A 80 -5.70 -13.79 7.77
CA GLY A 80 -6.82 -13.07 8.35
C GLY A 80 -8.15 -13.79 8.29
N VAL A 81 -9.08 -13.31 9.10
CA VAL A 81 -10.48 -13.70 9.05
C VAL A 81 -11.36 -12.46 9.11
N THR A 82 -12.29 -12.36 8.18
CA THR A 82 -13.38 -11.38 8.21
C THR A 82 -14.64 -12.09 8.64
N MET A 83 -15.33 -11.55 9.65
CA MET A 83 -16.51 -12.14 10.25
C MET A 83 -17.72 -11.25 9.96
N ASP A 84 -18.71 -11.79 9.27
CA ASP A 84 -20.03 -11.19 9.09
C ASP A 84 -20.86 -11.42 10.36
N LEU A 85 -20.98 -10.40 11.19
CA LEU A 85 -21.63 -10.52 12.48
C LEU A 85 -23.17 -10.63 12.37
N GLN A 86 -23.73 -10.26 11.23
CA GLN A 86 -25.16 -10.49 10.96
C GLN A 86 -25.43 -11.99 10.80
N LYS A 87 -24.59 -12.70 10.06
CA LYS A 87 -24.72 -14.15 9.91
C LYS A 87 -24.43 -14.89 11.21
N LEU A 88 -23.43 -14.43 11.96
CA LEU A 88 -22.97 -15.11 13.18
C LEU A 88 -23.87 -14.85 14.40
N TRP A 89 -24.30 -13.61 14.60
CA TRP A 89 -24.96 -13.18 15.83
C TRP A 89 -26.21 -12.32 15.60
N GLY A 90 -26.63 -12.13 14.35
CA GLY A 90 -27.78 -11.28 14.01
C GLY A 90 -27.50 -9.77 14.12
N TRP A 91 -26.23 -9.35 14.24
CA TRP A 91 -25.85 -7.92 14.29
C TRP A 91 -25.84 -7.36 12.88
N GLN A 92 -26.90 -6.71 12.50
CA GLN A 92 -27.14 -6.22 11.15
C GLN A 92 -26.02 -5.25 10.71
N ASP A 93 -25.51 -5.46 9.49
CA ASP A 93 -24.51 -4.60 8.84
C ASP A 93 -23.21 -4.40 9.64
N ALA A 94 -22.85 -5.36 10.49
CA ALA A 94 -21.67 -5.34 11.33
C ALA A 94 -20.61 -6.35 10.84
N THR A 95 -19.34 -5.95 10.87
CA THR A 95 -18.19 -6.74 10.45
C THR A 95 -17.08 -6.65 11.48
N LEU A 96 -16.39 -7.77 11.75
CA LEU A 96 -15.16 -7.82 12.54
C LEU A 96 -14.03 -8.40 11.68
N ARG A 97 -12.86 -7.80 11.72
CA ARG A 97 -11.65 -8.29 11.03
C ARG A 97 -10.53 -8.52 12.03
N ILE A 98 -9.88 -9.67 11.90
CA ILE A 98 -8.60 -9.97 12.55
C ILE A 98 -7.61 -10.31 11.44
N GLY A 99 -6.46 -9.65 11.42
CA GLY A 99 -5.43 -9.86 10.41
C GLY A 99 -4.03 -9.80 11.00
N ILE A 100 -3.21 -10.75 10.61
CA ILE A 100 -1.80 -10.84 10.97
C ILE A 100 -1.00 -10.67 9.70
N GLY A 101 -0.01 -9.78 9.73
CA GLY A 101 0.95 -9.59 8.65
C GLY A 101 2.34 -9.99 9.11
N GLU A 102 3.07 -10.62 8.21
CA GLU A 102 4.49 -10.92 8.38
C GLU A 102 5.23 -10.34 7.19
N ARG A 103 6.39 -9.73 7.43
CA ARG A 103 7.37 -9.36 6.41
C ARG A 103 8.73 -9.88 6.79
N HIS A 104 9.46 -10.39 5.79
CA HIS A 104 10.78 -10.94 5.98
C HIS A 104 11.67 -10.64 4.76
N GLY A 105 13.01 -10.69 4.95
CA GLY A 105 13.97 -10.64 3.86
C GLY A 105 14.91 -9.44 3.89
N LYS A 106 15.46 -9.12 2.72
CA LYS A 106 16.43 -8.05 2.51
C LYS A 106 16.09 -7.27 1.25
N ASP A 107 16.33 -5.97 1.29
CA ASP A 107 16.08 -5.06 0.17
C ASP A 107 17.37 -4.85 -0.63
N ILE A 108 17.31 -5.08 -1.94
CA ILE A 108 18.42 -4.81 -2.87
C ILE A 108 18.73 -3.30 -2.95
N THR A 109 17.70 -2.45 -2.73
CA THR A 109 17.84 -1.00 -2.80
C THR A 109 18.78 -0.49 -1.73
N ASN A 110 18.52 -0.88 -0.48
CA ASN A 110 19.35 -0.50 0.66
C ASN A 110 20.75 -1.16 0.61
N ASP A 111 20.84 -2.34 0.00
CA ASP A 111 22.08 -3.13 0.02
C ASP A 111 23.07 -2.72 -1.09
N ARG A 112 22.57 -2.22 -2.25
CA ARG A 112 23.41 -1.97 -3.43
C ARG A 112 23.09 -0.68 -4.19
N VAL A 113 21.84 -0.24 -4.16
CA VAL A 113 21.36 0.84 -5.04
C VAL A 113 21.57 2.21 -4.41
N HIS A 114 21.14 2.39 -3.17
CA HIS A 114 21.31 3.64 -2.43
C HIS A 114 22.70 3.78 -1.82
N HIS A 115 23.12 5.02 -1.61
CA HIS A 115 24.33 5.31 -0.81
C HIS A 115 24.08 4.86 0.64
N PRO A 116 24.99 4.13 1.30
CA PRO A 116 24.76 3.57 2.63
C PRO A 116 24.51 4.62 3.73
N ASP A 117 25.09 5.83 3.58
CA ASP A 117 24.90 6.93 4.52
C ASP A 117 23.71 7.85 4.16
N ALA A 118 23.02 7.57 3.06
CA ALA A 118 21.78 8.29 2.71
C ALA A 118 20.59 7.71 3.46
N THR A 119 19.67 8.57 3.88
CA THR A 119 18.35 8.10 4.36
C THR A 119 17.62 7.42 3.21
N GLY A 120 17.11 6.22 3.44
CA GLY A 120 16.33 5.48 2.44
C GLY A 120 15.08 6.26 2.03
N LEU A 121 14.93 6.52 0.73
CA LEU A 121 13.79 7.26 0.19
C LEU A 121 12.74 6.33 -0.40
N THR A 122 13.18 5.27 -1.06
CA THR A 122 12.31 4.35 -1.82
C THR A 122 12.80 2.93 -1.66
N SER A 123 12.07 2.00 -2.27
CA SER A 123 12.51 0.62 -2.46
C SER A 123 12.06 0.12 -3.83
N THR A 124 12.92 -0.65 -4.48
CA THR A 124 12.57 -1.42 -5.68
C THR A 124 11.84 -2.73 -5.34
N MET A 125 11.56 -2.94 -4.04
CA MET A 125 10.85 -4.10 -3.48
C MET A 125 9.78 -3.60 -2.51
N GLU A 126 8.50 -3.59 -2.92
CA GLU A 126 7.42 -2.92 -2.19
C GLU A 126 7.05 -3.62 -0.88
N VAL A 127 7.22 -4.94 -0.81
CA VAL A 127 6.92 -5.69 0.41
C VAL A 127 8.01 -5.56 1.47
N PHE A 128 9.16 -4.94 1.15
CA PHE A 128 10.17 -4.64 2.16
C PHE A 128 9.75 -3.44 3.00
N GLY A 129 9.89 -3.55 4.32
CA GLY A 129 9.60 -2.47 5.27
C GLY A 129 8.76 -2.94 6.45
N GLY A 130 8.77 -2.16 7.53
CA GLY A 130 8.13 -2.52 8.79
C GLY A 130 8.94 -3.51 9.64
N GLY A 131 10.17 -3.86 9.22
CA GLY A 131 11.08 -4.81 9.89
C GLY A 131 10.70 -6.27 9.61
N ASN A 132 11.64 -7.19 9.85
CA ASN A 132 11.41 -8.64 9.76
C ASN A 132 10.61 -9.09 10.99
N ALA A 133 9.27 -9.02 10.92
CA ALA A 133 8.44 -9.24 12.09
C ALA A 133 7.02 -9.68 11.73
N TRP A 134 6.45 -10.49 12.60
CA TRP A 134 5.04 -10.78 12.67
C TRP A 134 4.30 -9.69 13.44
N ARG A 135 3.14 -9.25 12.95
CA ARG A 135 2.34 -8.16 13.54
C ARG A 135 0.85 -8.45 13.50
N LEU A 136 0.14 -8.06 14.56
CA LEU A 136 -1.31 -7.88 14.52
C LEU A 136 -1.60 -6.62 13.70
N SER A 137 -1.79 -6.80 12.40
CA SER A 137 -1.93 -5.70 11.45
C SER A 137 -3.36 -5.15 11.39
N GLN A 138 -4.34 -5.98 11.71
CA GLN A 138 -5.75 -5.62 11.69
C GLN A 138 -6.47 -6.24 12.88
N LEU A 139 -7.18 -5.44 13.65
CA LEU A 139 -8.13 -5.84 14.67
C LEU A 139 -9.19 -4.75 14.77
N TRP A 140 -10.20 -4.81 13.90
CA TRP A 140 -11.18 -3.75 13.83
C TRP A 140 -12.61 -4.28 13.67
N TYR A 141 -13.53 -3.46 14.16
CA TYR A 141 -14.97 -3.59 14.02
C TYR A 141 -15.49 -2.47 13.12
N GLU A 142 -16.39 -2.78 12.19
CA GLU A 142 -17.10 -1.81 11.37
C GLU A 142 -18.61 -2.02 11.50
N GLN A 143 -19.32 -0.92 11.71
CA GLN A 143 -20.78 -0.87 11.74
C GLN A 143 -21.29 0.10 10.67
N LYS A 144 -22.27 -0.33 9.89
CA LYS A 144 -22.97 0.55 8.94
C LYS A 144 -24.32 0.97 9.48
N PHE A 145 -24.69 2.21 9.18
CA PHE A 145 -25.91 2.87 9.63
C PHE A 145 -26.60 3.55 8.44
N PHE A 146 -27.89 3.94 8.63
CA PHE A 146 -28.66 4.74 7.68
C PHE A 146 -28.67 4.09 6.27
N GLU A 147 -29.20 2.89 6.19
CA GLU A 147 -29.22 2.12 4.93
C GLU A 147 -27.81 1.97 4.32
N ARG A 148 -26.82 1.75 5.17
CA ARG A 148 -25.39 1.57 4.82
C ARG A 148 -24.69 2.83 4.30
N LYS A 149 -25.32 4.02 4.38
CA LYS A 149 -24.70 5.27 3.95
C LYS A 149 -23.55 5.72 4.85
N LEU A 150 -23.63 5.47 6.16
CA LEU A 150 -22.54 5.77 7.09
C LEU A 150 -21.88 4.46 7.55
N ALA A 151 -20.57 4.33 7.32
CA ALA A 151 -19.76 3.24 7.85
C ALA A 151 -18.77 3.80 8.89
N VAL A 152 -18.85 3.30 10.13
CA VAL A 152 -17.94 3.64 11.22
C VAL A 152 -17.08 2.43 11.53
N LYS A 153 -15.75 2.58 11.42
CA LYS A 153 -14.75 1.56 11.69
C LYS A 153 -13.90 2.00 12.89
N LEU A 154 -13.67 1.10 13.82
CA LEU A 154 -12.86 1.37 15.02
C LEU A 154 -12.01 0.15 15.37
N GLY A 155 -10.81 0.40 15.90
CA GLY A 155 -9.89 -0.67 16.28
C GLY A 155 -8.45 -0.37 15.94
N ARG A 156 -7.67 -1.41 15.61
CA ARG A 156 -6.29 -1.30 15.16
C ARG A 156 -6.20 -1.56 13.67
N PHE A 157 -5.76 -0.55 12.91
CA PHE A 157 -5.53 -0.61 11.46
C PHE A 157 -4.63 0.55 11.02
N GLY A 158 -4.04 0.44 9.83
CA GLY A 158 -3.19 1.48 9.24
C GLY A 158 -4.00 2.55 8.51
N HIS A 159 -3.46 3.76 8.38
CA HIS A 159 -4.07 4.82 7.57
C HIS A 159 -4.28 4.37 6.12
N GLY A 160 -3.23 3.78 5.50
CA GLY A 160 -3.25 3.32 4.12
C GLY A 160 -4.25 2.20 3.83
N GLU A 161 -4.93 1.65 4.86
CA GLU A 161 -6.05 0.72 4.64
C GLU A 161 -7.30 1.44 4.13
N ASP A 162 -7.48 2.71 4.47
CA ASP A 162 -8.66 3.50 4.11
C ASP A 162 -8.34 4.75 3.29
N PHE A 163 -7.22 5.45 3.55
CA PHE A 163 -6.88 6.73 2.96
C PHE A 163 -5.71 6.63 1.99
N ASP A 164 -5.67 7.51 0.99
CA ASP A 164 -4.66 7.54 -0.08
C ASP A 164 -4.49 6.16 -0.72
N GLN A 165 -5.60 5.43 -0.90
CA GLN A 165 -5.57 4.12 -1.51
C GLN A 165 -5.24 4.23 -2.99
N PHE A 166 -4.25 3.45 -3.38
CA PHE A 166 -3.78 3.39 -4.75
C PHE A 166 -3.45 1.94 -5.14
N PRO A 167 -3.70 1.51 -6.37
CA PRO A 167 -3.39 0.15 -6.79
C PRO A 167 -1.91 -0.17 -6.67
N CYS A 168 -1.64 -1.41 -6.29
CA CYS A 168 -0.30 -1.96 -6.21
C CYS A 168 -0.09 -3.00 -7.33
N GLU A 169 0.20 -2.52 -8.53
CA GLU A 169 0.49 -3.35 -9.71
C GLU A 169 1.94 -3.22 -10.19
N PHE A 170 2.82 -2.73 -9.30
CA PHE A 170 4.24 -2.52 -9.52
C PHE A 170 5.04 -3.06 -8.34
N GLN A 171 6.30 -3.45 -8.57
CA GLN A 171 7.19 -3.87 -7.52
C GLN A 171 7.93 -2.67 -6.86
N ASN A 172 8.04 -1.54 -7.54
CA ASN A 172 8.63 -0.33 -6.97
C ASN A 172 7.64 0.33 -5.99
N VAL A 173 8.06 0.55 -4.75
CA VAL A 173 7.22 1.12 -3.68
C VAL A 173 6.63 2.49 -4.04
N THR A 174 7.33 3.29 -4.87
CA THR A 174 6.82 4.60 -5.27
C THR A 174 5.65 4.54 -6.26
N LEU A 175 5.34 3.35 -6.79
CA LEU A 175 4.26 3.11 -7.73
C LEU A 175 3.17 2.22 -7.12
N CYS A 176 3.20 1.98 -5.79
CA CYS A 176 2.35 1.03 -5.10
C CYS A 176 1.77 1.61 -3.81
N GLY A 177 0.48 1.45 -3.58
CA GLY A 177 -0.20 1.71 -2.31
C GLY A 177 -0.28 3.17 -1.89
N SER A 178 -0.58 3.38 -0.61
CA SER A 178 -0.63 4.70 0.03
C SER A 178 0.77 5.26 0.22
N GLN A 179 1.05 6.39 -0.41
CA GLN A 179 2.40 6.94 -0.48
C GLN A 179 2.82 7.70 0.77
N GLU A 180 1.89 8.36 1.45
CA GLU A 180 2.18 9.11 2.68
C GLU A 180 2.84 8.24 3.75
N GLY A 181 2.47 6.97 3.85
CA GLY A 181 3.03 6.03 4.82
C GLY A 181 4.50 5.69 4.65
N ASN A 182 5.09 5.99 3.49
CA ASN A 182 6.49 5.66 3.22
C ASN A 182 7.46 6.69 3.79
N TRP A 183 7.02 7.96 4.01
CA TRP A 183 7.93 9.05 4.34
C TRP A 183 7.48 9.92 5.50
N ASN A 184 6.31 9.67 6.03
CA ASN A 184 5.70 10.53 7.04
C ASN A 184 5.59 9.82 8.37
N GLY A 185 6.28 10.32 9.39
CA GLY A 185 6.28 9.72 10.72
C GLY A 185 4.94 9.79 11.48
N VAL A 186 3.91 10.41 10.90
CA VAL A 186 2.55 10.46 11.48
C VAL A 186 1.59 9.49 10.79
N TRP A 187 2.02 8.83 9.72
CA TRP A 187 1.21 7.95 8.89
C TRP A 187 1.78 6.53 8.89
N ASN A 188 0.97 5.56 9.20
CA ASN A 188 1.37 4.16 9.10
C ASN A 188 0.50 3.43 8.08
N SER A 189 1.14 2.59 7.29
CA SER A 189 0.51 1.66 6.37
C SER A 189 0.81 0.22 6.77
N PHE A 190 0.10 -0.74 6.18
CA PHE A 190 0.35 -2.16 6.40
C PHE A 190 1.86 -2.49 6.29
N PRO A 191 2.43 -3.32 7.17
CA PRO A 191 1.78 -4.15 8.20
C PRO A 191 1.65 -3.46 9.58
N ILE A 192 2.00 -2.18 9.70
CA ILE A 192 1.94 -1.45 10.98
C ILE A 192 0.51 -0.96 11.20
N SER A 193 -0.04 -1.23 12.37
CA SER A 193 -1.37 -0.77 12.80
C SER A 193 -1.31 0.06 14.07
N GLN A 194 -2.25 0.96 14.23
CA GLN A 194 -2.47 1.77 15.43
C GLN A 194 -3.95 1.84 15.78
N TRP A 195 -4.26 2.27 17.01
CA TRP A 195 -5.65 2.56 17.39
C TRP A 195 -6.19 3.69 16.55
N ALA A 196 -7.38 3.51 16.02
CA ALA A 196 -8.00 4.44 15.11
C ALA A 196 -9.53 4.35 15.11
N VAL A 197 -10.14 5.42 14.65
CA VAL A 197 -11.54 5.47 14.24
C VAL A 197 -11.63 6.12 12.86
N ARG A 198 -12.49 5.57 11.99
CA ARG A 198 -12.79 6.15 10.69
C ARG A 198 -14.31 6.16 10.48
N ALA A 199 -14.85 7.28 9.98
CA ALA A 199 -16.21 7.40 9.51
C ALA A 199 -16.20 7.73 8.02
N LYS A 200 -16.99 6.98 7.21
CA LYS A 200 -17.18 7.20 5.77
C LYS A 200 -18.66 7.39 5.52
N TYR A 201 -19.01 8.48 4.85
CA TYR A 201 -20.39 8.79 4.47
C TYR A 201 -20.54 8.82 2.95
N GLN A 202 -21.46 8.01 2.44
CA GLN A 202 -21.85 7.95 1.03
C GLN A 202 -22.96 8.96 0.76
N PHE A 203 -22.63 10.07 0.09
CA PHE A 203 -23.60 11.12 -0.24
C PHE A 203 -24.48 10.75 -1.44
N THR A 204 -23.83 10.16 -2.46
CA THR A 204 -24.49 9.64 -3.67
C THR A 204 -23.84 8.31 -4.05
N ASP A 205 -24.36 7.63 -5.06
CA ASP A 205 -23.79 6.36 -5.53
C ASP A 205 -22.33 6.48 -6.00
N VAL A 206 -21.89 7.68 -6.34
CA VAL A 206 -20.55 7.94 -6.89
C VAL A 206 -19.68 8.82 -6.01
N PHE A 207 -20.22 9.43 -4.94
CA PHE A 207 -19.46 10.38 -4.13
C PHE A 207 -19.55 10.05 -2.63
N ALA A 208 -18.40 9.94 -2.00
CA ALA A 208 -18.25 9.72 -0.57
C ALA A 208 -17.22 10.67 0.04
N VAL A 209 -17.34 10.92 1.34
CA VAL A 209 -16.31 11.59 2.15
C VAL A 209 -16.02 10.71 3.34
N GLN A 210 -14.75 10.63 3.70
CA GLN A 210 -14.32 9.95 4.91
C GLN A 210 -13.40 10.82 5.76
N VAL A 211 -13.46 10.59 7.07
CA VAL A 211 -12.63 11.24 8.07
C VAL A 211 -12.11 10.19 9.04
N GLY A 212 -10.94 10.43 9.61
CA GLY A 212 -10.36 9.50 10.58
C GLY A 212 -9.65 10.22 11.74
N ALA A 213 -9.38 9.48 12.79
CA ALA A 213 -8.47 9.86 13.86
C ALA A 213 -7.61 8.64 14.21
N TYR A 214 -6.29 8.82 14.15
CA TYR A 214 -5.30 7.74 14.27
C TYR A 214 -4.26 8.13 15.34
N ASP A 215 -4.03 7.24 16.30
CA ASP A 215 -2.99 7.44 17.31
C ASP A 215 -1.60 7.46 16.68
N LYS A 216 -0.83 8.52 16.93
CA LYS A 216 0.58 8.58 16.58
C LYS A 216 1.42 8.04 17.73
N ASN A 217 1.88 6.82 17.59
CA ASN A 217 2.77 6.19 18.56
C ASN A 217 3.92 5.48 17.83
N PRO A 218 5.15 6.00 17.87
CA PRO A 218 6.32 5.37 17.22
C PRO A 218 6.54 3.93 17.66
N GLY A 219 6.16 3.58 18.89
CA GLY A 219 6.25 2.21 19.40
C GLY A 219 5.45 1.20 18.60
N ASN A 220 4.46 1.62 17.79
CA ASN A 220 3.73 0.72 16.89
C ASN A 220 4.63 0.13 15.79
N ALA A 221 5.70 0.83 15.40
CA ALA A 221 6.63 0.36 14.39
C ALA A 221 7.67 -0.63 14.93
N GLU A 222 7.87 -0.69 16.26
CA GLU A 222 8.82 -1.60 16.89
C GLU A 222 8.43 -3.06 16.68
N ALA A 223 9.35 -3.90 16.21
CA ALA A 223 9.11 -5.32 15.96
C ALA A 223 8.67 -6.07 17.23
N SER A 224 9.27 -5.74 18.37
CA SER A 224 8.95 -6.34 19.69
C SER A 224 7.53 -6.03 20.18
N ASN A 225 6.85 -5.06 19.56
CA ASN A 225 5.48 -4.65 19.88
C ASN A 225 4.44 -5.21 18.91
N GLY A 226 4.83 -6.07 17.97
CA GLY A 226 3.98 -6.54 16.88
C GLY A 226 2.63 -7.12 17.31
N PHE A 227 2.55 -7.78 18.45
CA PHE A 227 1.31 -8.36 19.00
C PHE A 227 0.78 -7.64 20.24
N LYS A 228 1.41 -6.56 20.68
CA LYS A 228 0.91 -5.79 21.84
C LYS A 228 -0.28 -4.93 21.41
N PRO A 229 -1.48 -5.14 21.95
CA PRO A 229 -2.65 -4.35 21.59
C PRO A 229 -2.55 -2.92 22.13
N PHE A 230 -1.94 -2.74 23.31
CA PHE A 230 -1.76 -1.44 23.96
C PHE A 230 -0.28 -1.15 24.16
N ILE A 231 0.16 0.01 23.67
CA ILE A 231 1.54 0.46 23.71
C ILE A 231 1.51 1.89 24.26
N SER A 232 2.27 2.15 25.33
CA SER A 232 2.43 3.50 25.88
C SER A 232 3.30 4.36 24.94
N GLY A 233 3.21 5.68 25.05
CA GLY A 233 4.05 6.62 24.30
C GLY A 233 3.35 7.25 23.09
N SER A 234 2.03 7.42 23.16
CA SER A 234 1.30 8.26 22.19
C SER A 234 1.88 9.68 22.19
N GLN A 235 2.12 10.20 20.98
CA GLN A 235 2.71 11.53 20.74
C GLN A 235 1.74 12.47 20.04
N GLY A 236 0.48 12.09 19.91
CA GLY A 236 -0.55 12.87 19.26
C GLY A 236 -1.48 12.04 18.40
N THR A 237 -2.24 12.71 17.55
CA THR A 237 -3.26 12.10 16.69
C THR A 237 -3.18 12.69 15.29
N SER A 238 -3.28 11.85 14.27
CA SER A 238 -3.44 12.25 12.87
C SER A 238 -4.92 12.23 12.48
N PHE A 239 -5.38 13.27 11.80
CA PHE A 239 -6.76 13.47 11.36
C PHE A 239 -6.81 13.59 9.83
N PRO A 240 -6.86 12.50 9.08
CA PRO A 240 -7.09 12.54 7.65
C PRO A 240 -8.55 12.81 7.30
N VAL A 241 -8.75 13.53 6.19
CA VAL A 241 -10.02 13.70 5.50
C VAL A 241 -9.82 13.43 4.02
N GLU A 242 -10.75 12.72 3.38
CA GLU A 242 -10.66 12.38 1.97
C GLU A 242 -12.03 12.42 1.31
N ALA A 243 -12.11 13.09 0.16
CA ALA A 243 -13.23 13.04 -0.77
C ALA A 243 -12.93 12.00 -1.86
N ILE A 244 -13.88 11.14 -2.14
CA ILE A 244 -13.77 10.03 -3.09
C ILE A 244 -14.88 10.17 -4.11
N TRP A 245 -14.51 10.22 -5.39
CA TRP A 245 -15.45 10.11 -6.48
C TRP A 245 -15.15 8.86 -7.30
N LYS A 246 -16.12 7.95 -7.37
CA LYS A 246 -16.01 6.68 -8.10
C LYS A 246 -17.22 6.51 -9.00
N GLY A 247 -17.01 6.64 -10.30
CA GLY A 247 -18.09 6.65 -11.27
C GLY A 247 -17.62 6.28 -12.67
N ARG A 248 -18.29 6.85 -13.67
CA ARG A 248 -17.96 6.62 -15.09
C ARG A 248 -17.92 7.94 -15.82
N ILE A 249 -16.86 8.15 -16.62
CA ILE A 249 -16.72 9.28 -17.55
C ILE A 249 -16.72 8.70 -18.97
N GLY A 250 -17.64 9.15 -19.81
CA GLY A 250 -17.79 8.60 -21.16
C GLY A 250 -18.10 7.10 -21.20
N GLY A 251 -18.76 6.58 -20.14
CA GLY A 251 -19.03 5.14 -20.02
C GLY A 251 -17.86 4.31 -19.49
N LEU A 252 -16.69 4.89 -19.23
CA LEU A 252 -15.48 4.23 -18.76
C LEU A 252 -15.25 4.44 -17.26
N SER A 253 -14.74 3.41 -16.57
CA SER A 253 -14.52 3.44 -15.12
C SER A 253 -13.52 4.54 -14.72
N SER A 254 -13.86 5.27 -13.67
CA SER A 254 -13.09 6.43 -13.19
C SER A 254 -13.16 6.49 -11.67
N GLU A 255 -12.01 6.74 -11.03
CA GLU A 255 -11.91 6.89 -9.58
C GLU A 255 -10.93 8.02 -9.27
N TYR A 256 -11.34 8.99 -8.44
CA TYR A 256 -10.54 10.14 -8.05
C TYR A 256 -10.66 10.39 -6.56
N HIS A 257 -9.53 10.71 -5.93
CA HIS A 257 -9.42 11.01 -4.52
C HIS A 257 -8.75 12.38 -4.33
N ALA A 258 -9.22 13.12 -3.33
CA ALA A 258 -8.58 14.33 -2.85
C ALA A 258 -8.58 14.30 -1.32
N GLY A 259 -7.41 14.34 -0.72
CA GLY A 259 -7.28 14.22 0.72
C GLY A 259 -6.30 15.20 1.34
N TYR A 260 -6.47 15.38 2.63
CA TYR A 260 -5.63 16.21 3.49
C TYR A 260 -5.51 15.54 4.85
N TYR A 261 -4.36 15.63 5.48
CA TYR A 261 -4.21 15.27 6.89
C TYR A 261 -3.63 16.42 7.69
N TYR A 262 -4.06 16.50 8.94
CA TYR A 262 -3.47 17.29 9.99
C TYR A 262 -3.11 16.37 11.15
N ALA A 263 -1.92 16.55 11.75
CA ALA A 263 -1.51 15.80 12.94
C ALA A 263 -1.10 16.79 14.04
N ASN A 264 -1.68 16.64 15.22
CA ASN A 264 -1.31 17.41 16.42
C ASN A 264 -0.15 16.74 17.17
N ALA A 265 0.95 16.55 16.48
CA ALA A 265 2.09 15.81 16.97
C ALA A 265 3.36 16.63 16.85
N ASP A 266 4.20 16.58 17.87
CA ASP A 266 5.49 17.28 17.86
C ASP A 266 6.34 16.82 16.66
N THR A 267 6.84 17.79 15.92
CA THR A 267 7.62 17.57 14.71
C THR A 267 8.79 18.56 14.67
N GLN A 268 9.97 18.05 14.38
CA GLN A 268 11.19 18.84 14.31
C GLN A 268 11.28 19.61 12.98
N ASP A 269 11.77 20.85 13.02
CA ASP A 269 12.16 21.62 11.83
C ASP A 269 13.32 20.92 11.11
N MET A 270 13.30 20.93 9.78
CA MET A 270 14.33 20.27 8.97
C MET A 270 15.65 21.05 8.91
N LEU A 271 15.70 22.31 9.37
CA LEU A 271 16.87 23.20 9.18
C LEU A 271 17.14 24.11 10.37
N LYS A 272 16.10 24.73 10.97
CA LYS A 272 16.25 25.86 11.87
C LYS A 272 16.11 25.51 13.35
N ASP A 273 16.89 26.22 14.18
CA ASP A 273 16.71 26.26 15.63
C ASP A 273 15.55 27.19 16.07
N ALA A 274 15.29 27.28 17.36
CA ALA A 274 14.22 28.12 17.92
C ALA A 274 14.40 29.62 17.60
N ASP A 275 15.64 30.08 17.42
CA ASP A 275 15.98 31.48 17.15
C ASP A 275 15.94 31.79 15.64
N GLY A 276 15.69 30.78 14.78
CA GLY A 276 15.61 30.93 13.32
C GLY A 276 16.95 30.83 12.58
N ASN A 277 18.03 30.48 13.28
CA ASN A 277 19.34 30.20 12.66
C ASN A 277 19.39 28.76 12.15
N TYR A 278 20.39 28.43 11.36
CA TYR A 278 20.67 27.04 10.98
C TYR A 278 21.13 26.26 12.22
N ALA A 279 20.35 25.27 12.64
CA ALA A 279 20.61 24.49 13.84
C ALA A 279 21.98 23.77 13.77
N ALA A 280 22.36 23.27 12.58
CA ALA A 280 23.66 22.70 12.33
C ALA A 280 24.81 23.66 12.61
N SER A 281 24.66 24.96 12.34
CA SER A 281 25.69 25.99 12.57
C SER A 281 25.65 26.53 14.01
N SER A 282 24.48 26.79 14.56
CA SER A 282 24.31 27.31 15.91
C SER A 282 24.56 26.27 17.01
N GLN A 283 24.50 24.97 16.66
CA GLN A 283 24.56 23.82 17.57
C GLN A 283 23.46 23.82 18.63
N LYS A 284 22.37 24.60 18.43
CA LYS A 284 21.18 24.59 19.27
C LYS A 284 20.20 23.51 18.81
N PRO A 285 19.30 23.05 19.69
CA PRO A 285 18.22 22.15 19.31
C PRO A 285 17.37 22.73 18.17
N TYR A 286 16.96 21.88 17.27
CA TYR A 286 16.05 22.29 16.21
C TYR A 286 14.73 22.80 16.79
N ARG A 287 14.11 23.74 16.09
CA ARG A 287 12.76 24.22 16.41
C ARG A 287 11.78 23.05 16.39
N MET A 288 10.89 23.03 17.38
CA MET A 288 9.79 22.07 17.44
C MET A 288 8.48 22.75 17.04
N TYR A 289 7.70 22.08 16.25
CA TYR A 289 6.33 22.41 15.91
C TYR A 289 5.39 21.43 16.60
N SER A 290 4.20 21.87 16.98
CA SER A 290 3.17 21.03 17.59
C SER A 290 2.23 20.37 16.57
N SER A 291 2.56 20.47 15.28
CA SER A 291 1.71 19.92 14.23
C SER A 291 2.48 19.62 12.94
N ASN A 292 1.92 18.70 12.15
CA ASN A 292 2.34 18.42 10.77
C ASN A 292 1.11 18.29 9.89
N ALA A 293 1.26 18.50 8.58
CA ALA A 293 0.18 18.41 7.62
C ALA A 293 0.69 18.04 6.22
N GLY A 294 -0.20 17.49 5.41
CA GLY A 294 0.03 17.20 4.00
C GLY A 294 -1.27 16.97 3.27
N TRP A 295 -1.19 16.78 1.95
CA TRP A 295 -2.35 16.53 1.12
C TRP A 295 -1.98 15.68 -0.09
N TRP A 296 -2.98 15.03 -0.67
CA TRP A 296 -2.81 14.20 -1.86
C TRP A 296 -3.97 14.37 -2.84
N LEU A 297 -3.66 14.13 -4.09
CA LEU A 297 -4.61 13.96 -5.18
C LEU A 297 -4.24 12.69 -5.93
N SER A 298 -5.16 11.77 -6.07
CA SER A 298 -4.93 10.57 -6.86
C SER A 298 -6.11 10.26 -7.77
N GLY A 299 -5.84 9.56 -8.86
CA GLY A 299 -6.89 9.19 -9.78
C GLY A 299 -6.49 8.07 -10.73
N GLN A 300 -7.51 7.34 -11.16
CA GLN A 300 -7.44 6.35 -12.21
C GLN A 300 -8.56 6.58 -13.21
N GLN A 301 -8.22 6.50 -14.47
CA GLN A 301 -9.16 6.60 -15.58
C GLN A 301 -8.96 5.44 -16.55
N GLN A 302 -10.00 4.67 -16.76
CA GLN A 302 -10.03 3.73 -17.87
C GLN A 302 -10.14 4.51 -19.19
N LEU A 303 -9.30 4.19 -20.17
CA LEU A 303 -9.25 4.86 -21.47
C LEU A 303 -9.92 4.02 -22.57
N THR A 304 -9.83 2.69 -22.45
CA THR A 304 -10.43 1.75 -23.42
C THR A 304 -11.02 0.55 -22.70
N THR A 305 -11.90 -0.16 -23.38
CA THR A 305 -12.35 -1.52 -23.04
C THR A 305 -11.97 -2.48 -24.16
N VAL A 306 -11.94 -3.77 -23.89
CA VAL A 306 -11.85 -4.83 -24.90
C VAL A 306 -13.20 -5.51 -24.97
N ASP A 307 -13.84 -5.49 -26.14
CA ASP A 307 -15.17 -6.10 -26.39
C ASP A 307 -16.25 -5.64 -25.39
N GLY A 308 -16.17 -4.39 -24.92
CA GLY A 308 -17.09 -3.84 -23.94
C GLY A 308 -16.89 -4.37 -22.50
N ASN A 309 -15.84 -5.15 -22.25
CA ASN A 309 -15.54 -5.68 -20.92
C ASN A 309 -14.80 -4.63 -20.09
N ASP A 310 -15.44 -4.12 -19.05
CA ASP A 310 -14.91 -3.09 -18.14
C ASP A 310 -13.66 -3.54 -17.35
N LYS A 311 -13.42 -4.83 -17.22
CA LYS A 311 -12.26 -5.37 -16.52
C LYS A 311 -11.02 -5.45 -17.42
N ARG A 312 -11.17 -5.25 -18.74
CA ARG A 312 -10.10 -5.30 -19.72
C ARG A 312 -9.95 -3.96 -20.41
N GLY A 313 -8.71 -3.59 -20.73
CA GLY A 313 -8.40 -2.38 -21.45
C GLY A 313 -7.32 -1.53 -20.78
N LEU A 314 -7.03 -0.41 -21.39
CA LEU A 314 -5.99 0.52 -20.95
C LEU A 314 -6.53 1.45 -19.85
N ASN A 315 -5.78 1.59 -18.78
CA ASN A 315 -6.02 2.51 -17.69
C ASN A 315 -4.81 3.43 -17.52
N VAL A 316 -5.05 4.72 -17.26
CA VAL A 316 -4.04 5.67 -16.80
C VAL A 316 -4.25 5.95 -15.32
N PHE A 317 -3.16 6.17 -14.61
CA PHE A 317 -3.20 6.62 -13.22
C PHE A 317 -2.24 7.78 -12.97
N ALA A 318 -2.57 8.60 -11.98
CA ALA A 318 -1.69 9.63 -11.46
C ALA A 318 -1.93 9.81 -9.95
N ASN A 319 -0.86 10.10 -9.21
CA ASN A 319 -0.92 10.49 -7.82
C ASN A 319 0.07 11.64 -7.58
N LEU A 320 -0.34 12.58 -6.74
CA LEU A 320 0.47 13.69 -6.24
C LEU A 320 0.29 13.76 -4.73
N ALA A 321 1.35 13.52 -3.97
CA ALA A 321 1.42 13.70 -2.52
C ALA A 321 2.36 14.86 -2.18
N MET A 322 1.95 15.70 -1.23
CA MET A 322 2.67 16.91 -0.80
C MET A 322 2.68 17.00 0.71
N ASN A 323 3.87 17.21 1.27
CA ASN A 323 4.08 17.41 2.70
C ASN A 323 4.63 18.81 3.00
N ASP A 324 4.47 19.26 4.25
CA ASP A 324 5.07 20.49 4.74
C ASP A 324 6.60 20.39 4.68
N PRO A 325 7.29 21.17 3.82
CA PRO A 325 8.73 21.05 3.61
C PRO A 325 9.57 21.50 4.81
N ASP A 326 8.97 22.24 5.75
CA ASP A 326 9.65 22.69 6.98
C ASP A 326 9.78 21.53 7.98
N LYS A 327 8.87 20.56 7.91
CA LYS A 327 8.67 19.50 8.92
C LYS A 327 8.83 18.10 8.37
N SER A 328 8.95 17.94 7.06
CA SER A 328 9.04 16.64 6.40
C SER A 328 10.26 16.58 5.49
N MET A 329 11.02 15.48 5.58
CA MET A 329 12.15 15.24 4.68
C MET A 329 11.71 15.18 3.22
N ILE A 330 10.59 14.51 2.94
CA ILE A 330 10.02 14.44 1.59
C ILE A 330 9.00 15.56 1.42
N LYS A 331 9.30 16.44 0.45
CA LYS A 331 8.41 17.55 0.07
C LYS A 331 7.26 17.06 -0.81
N SER A 332 7.55 16.21 -1.79
CA SER A 332 6.53 15.76 -2.73
C SER A 332 6.88 14.44 -3.42
N LEU A 333 5.84 13.70 -3.77
CA LEU A 333 5.87 12.62 -4.74
C LEU A 333 4.90 12.93 -5.88
N VAL A 334 5.32 12.67 -7.12
CA VAL A 334 4.46 12.57 -8.29
C VAL A 334 4.67 11.20 -8.90
N GLN A 335 3.60 10.47 -9.17
CA GLN A 335 3.64 9.23 -9.92
C GLN A 335 2.58 9.23 -11.03
N VAL A 336 2.92 8.63 -12.14
CA VAL A 336 2.04 8.45 -13.30
C VAL A 336 2.34 7.11 -13.96
N GLY A 337 1.34 6.51 -14.58
CA GLY A 337 1.58 5.30 -15.36
C GLY A 337 0.35 4.82 -16.12
N LEU A 338 0.58 3.75 -16.83
CA LEU A 338 -0.40 3.04 -17.65
C LEU A 338 -0.44 1.58 -17.22
N ILE A 339 -1.64 1.03 -17.15
CA ILE A 339 -1.88 -0.39 -16.90
C ILE A 339 -2.85 -0.90 -17.97
N TYR A 340 -2.40 -1.85 -18.77
CA TYR A 340 -3.27 -2.56 -19.71
C TYR A 340 -3.66 -3.92 -19.10
N ARG A 341 -4.93 -4.11 -18.82
CA ARG A 341 -5.49 -5.37 -18.29
C ARG A 341 -6.07 -6.20 -19.44
N GLY A 342 -5.71 -7.48 -19.50
CA GLY A 342 -6.13 -8.40 -20.54
C GLY A 342 -5.72 -7.97 -21.94
N PRO A 343 -4.41 -7.74 -22.22
CA PRO A 343 -3.95 -7.24 -23.52
C PRO A 343 -4.16 -8.25 -24.66
N PHE A 344 -4.29 -9.53 -24.35
CA PHE A 344 -4.46 -10.62 -25.32
C PHE A 344 -5.68 -11.45 -24.98
N ASP A 345 -6.46 -11.85 -26.01
CA ASP A 345 -7.67 -12.67 -25.81
C ASP A 345 -7.35 -14.07 -25.26
N ALA A 346 -6.23 -14.65 -25.68
CA ALA A 346 -5.76 -15.92 -25.14
C ALA A 346 -5.30 -15.83 -23.66
N ARG A 347 -5.09 -14.61 -23.16
CA ARG A 347 -4.62 -14.33 -21.78
C ARG A 347 -5.34 -13.12 -21.19
N PRO A 348 -6.65 -13.24 -20.95
CA PRO A 348 -7.51 -12.11 -20.58
C PRO A 348 -7.26 -11.58 -19.16
N HIS A 349 -6.48 -12.28 -18.33
CA HIS A 349 -6.16 -11.91 -16.95
C HIS A 349 -4.73 -11.38 -16.77
N ASP A 350 -3.91 -11.41 -17.83
CA ASP A 350 -2.57 -10.84 -17.78
C ASP A 350 -2.63 -9.31 -17.73
N THR A 351 -1.56 -8.70 -17.21
CA THR A 351 -1.43 -7.26 -17.12
C THR A 351 -0.10 -6.79 -17.72
N PHE A 352 -0.09 -5.61 -18.29
CA PHE A 352 1.13 -4.91 -18.70
C PHE A 352 1.14 -3.53 -18.04
N GLY A 353 2.22 -3.20 -17.33
CA GLY A 353 2.36 -1.94 -16.61
C GLY A 353 3.60 -1.15 -17.04
N VAL A 354 3.45 0.17 -17.13
CA VAL A 354 4.56 1.12 -17.25
C VAL A 354 4.29 2.26 -16.29
N GLY A 355 5.24 2.55 -15.40
CA GLY A 355 5.10 3.60 -14.41
C GLY A 355 6.36 4.44 -14.27
N ALA A 356 6.18 5.68 -13.87
CA ALA A 356 7.25 6.62 -13.53
C ALA A 356 6.88 7.41 -12.28
N SER A 357 7.86 7.67 -11.43
CA SER A 357 7.70 8.51 -10.27
C SER A 357 8.86 9.50 -10.13
N LYS A 358 8.56 10.62 -9.45
CA LYS A 358 9.54 11.62 -9.02
C LYS A 358 9.30 11.95 -7.57
N LEU A 359 10.26 11.64 -6.75
CA LEU A 359 10.30 12.01 -5.34
C LEU A 359 11.21 13.23 -5.18
N LYS A 360 10.75 14.26 -4.46
CA LYS A 360 11.53 15.45 -4.13
C LYS A 360 11.73 15.56 -2.63
N VAL A 361 13.00 15.63 -2.22
CA VAL A 361 13.43 15.96 -0.86
C VAL A 361 13.20 17.45 -0.60
N SER A 362 12.93 17.83 0.65
CA SER A 362 12.85 19.21 1.10
C SER A 362 14.18 19.92 0.87
N ASP A 363 14.15 21.10 0.27
CA ASP A 363 15.34 21.91 0.09
C ASP A 363 15.98 22.25 1.45
N ARG A 364 15.16 22.41 2.51
CA ARG A 364 15.63 22.65 3.88
C ARG A 364 16.42 21.47 4.45
N TYR A 365 15.99 20.24 4.21
CA TYR A 365 16.76 19.05 4.58
C TYR A 365 18.11 19.03 3.89
N THR A 366 18.17 19.35 2.59
CA THR A 366 19.41 19.43 1.83
C THR A 366 20.33 20.53 2.38
N ASP A 367 19.80 21.74 2.64
CA ASP A 367 20.56 22.87 3.18
C ASP A 367 21.13 22.54 4.58
N ASN A 368 20.37 21.80 5.39
CA ASN A 368 20.83 21.32 6.70
C ASN A 368 22.00 20.33 6.55
N THR A 369 21.92 19.41 5.62
CA THR A 369 23.03 18.49 5.30
C THR A 369 24.28 19.24 4.89
N GLN A 370 24.15 20.27 4.04
CA GLN A 370 25.28 21.13 3.64
C GLN A 370 25.87 21.89 4.82
N ALA A 371 25.04 22.42 5.70
CA ALA A 371 25.50 23.12 6.90
C ALA A 371 26.23 22.18 7.88
N LEU A 372 25.77 20.93 8.01
CA LEU A 372 26.45 19.89 8.80
C LEU A 372 27.82 19.55 8.21
N ASN A 373 27.92 19.34 6.90
CA ASN A 373 29.19 19.04 6.21
C ASN A 373 30.18 20.21 6.36
N ALA A 374 29.72 21.44 6.16
CA ALA A 374 30.56 22.64 6.33
C ALA A 374 31.11 22.78 7.76
N ARG A 375 30.33 22.40 8.77
CA ARG A 375 30.74 22.46 10.20
C ARG A 375 31.80 21.42 10.52
N THR A 376 31.65 20.19 10.01
CA THR A 376 32.59 19.11 10.32
C THR A 376 33.95 19.30 9.65
N GLY A 377 34.04 20.18 8.63
CA GLY A 377 35.24 20.43 7.86
C GLY A 377 35.69 19.21 7.07
N VAL A 378 34.89 18.16 7.00
CA VAL A 378 35.11 16.98 6.19
C VAL A 378 34.70 17.35 4.77
N THR A 379 35.63 17.23 3.82
CA THR A 379 35.37 17.41 2.41
C THR A 379 35.70 16.14 1.65
N GLY A 380 34.78 15.64 0.85
CA GLY A 380 34.95 14.43 0.05
C GLY A 380 34.52 13.15 0.78
N ILE A 381 35.44 12.23 1.04
CA ILE A 381 35.13 10.95 1.70
C ILE A 381 34.79 11.20 3.16
N GLY A 382 33.52 11.00 3.52
CA GLY A 382 32.96 11.19 4.87
C GLY A 382 31.91 12.32 4.98
N ASP A 383 31.68 13.08 3.91
CA ASP A 383 30.53 13.98 3.83
C ASP A 383 29.21 13.21 3.85
N LEU A 384 28.23 13.72 4.56
CA LEU A 384 26.86 13.23 4.45
C LEU A 384 26.36 13.46 3.01
N PRO A 385 25.73 12.47 2.35
CA PRO A 385 25.27 12.61 0.98
C PRO A 385 24.13 13.63 0.90
N GLU A 386 24.27 14.60 -0.01
CA GLU A 386 23.23 15.58 -0.27
C GLU A 386 22.09 14.95 -1.06
N GLN A 387 20.95 14.78 -0.43
CA GLN A 387 19.75 14.20 -1.04
C GLN A 387 18.85 15.29 -1.58
N ARG A 388 18.39 15.19 -2.84
CA ARG A 388 17.58 16.21 -3.51
C ARG A 388 16.34 15.65 -4.19
N ARG A 389 16.48 14.62 -5.02
CA ARG A 389 15.40 14.03 -5.82
C ARG A 389 15.80 12.66 -6.36
N GLU A 390 14.83 11.78 -6.44
CA GLU A 390 14.96 10.48 -7.10
C GLU A 390 13.87 10.33 -8.16
N TYR A 391 14.20 9.63 -9.25
CA TYR A 391 13.21 9.21 -10.25
C TYR A 391 13.27 7.69 -10.36
N SER A 392 12.10 7.07 -10.33
CA SER A 392 11.95 5.64 -10.54
C SER A 392 11.09 5.39 -11.77
N TYR A 393 11.47 4.39 -12.54
CA TYR A 393 10.74 3.92 -13.71
C TYR A 393 10.61 2.41 -13.62
N GLU A 394 9.46 1.87 -13.95
CA GLU A 394 9.23 0.43 -14.01
C GLU A 394 8.41 0.06 -15.24
N VAL A 395 8.80 -1.04 -15.87
CA VAL A 395 7.99 -1.77 -16.83
C VAL A 395 7.83 -3.19 -16.31
N ASN A 396 6.60 -3.72 -16.36
CA ASN A 396 6.31 -5.07 -15.92
C ASN A 396 5.27 -5.77 -16.79
N TYR A 397 5.25 -7.11 -16.69
CA TYR A 397 4.23 -7.94 -17.29
C TYR A 397 3.75 -8.98 -16.27
N GLY A 398 2.51 -8.86 -15.82
CA GLY A 398 1.88 -9.80 -14.90
C GLY A 398 1.27 -10.97 -15.62
N VAL A 399 1.84 -12.15 -15.47
CA VAL A 399 1.33 -13.42 -15.98
C VAL A 399 0.42 -14.03 -14.94
N GLN A 400 -0.90 -14.09 -15.19
CA GLN A 400 -1.81 -14.88 -14.38
C GLN A 400 -1.63 -16.35 -14.73
N ALA A 401 -0.74 -17.06 -14.02
CA ALA A 401 -0.37 -18.44 -14.31
C ALA A 401 -1.50 -19.42 -13.98
N THR A 402 -2.20 -19.19 -12.87
CA THR A 402 -3.43 -19.90 -12.44
C THR A 402 -4.39 -18.86 -11.86
N GLN A 403 -5.59 -19.24 -11.43
CA GLN A 403 -6.48 -18.27 -10.76
C GLN A 403 -5.92 -17.75 -9.43
N TRP A 404 -5.05 -18.51 -8.77
CA TRP A 404 -4.45 -18.20 -7.49
C TRP A 404 -2.99 -17.73 -7.55
N LEU A 405 -2.32 -17.77 -8.71
CA LEU A 405 -0.90 -17.41 -8.86
C LEU A 405 -0.69 -16.40 -9.97
N MET A 406 -0.16 -15.23 -9.61
CA MET A 406 0.41 -14.28 -10.56
C MET A 406 1.93 -14.24 -10.42
N VAL A 407 2.63 -14.20 -11.54
CA VAL A 407 4.08 -14.00 -11.64
C VAL A 407 4.34 -12.75 -12.48
N ARG A 408 5.02 -11.75 -11.89
CA ARG A 408 5.22 -10.45 -12.53
C ARG A 408 6.72 -10.12 -12.65
N PRO A 409 7.41 -10.53 -13.74
CA PRO A 409 8.71 -10.00 -14.07
C PRO A 409 8.65 -8.49 -14.34
N ASN A 410 9.70 -7.78 -13.92
CA ASN A 410 9.82 -6.34 -14.12
C ASN A 410 11.26 -5.91 -14.35
N LEU A 411 11.39 -4.73 -14.94
CA LEU A 411 12.66 -4.02 -15.09
C LEU A 411 12.46 -2.60 -14.60
N GLN A 412 13.35 -2.17 -13.70
CA GLN A 412 13.32 -0.86 -13.09
C GLN A 412 14.58 -0.07 -13.41
N TYR A 413 14.46 1.25 -13.55
CA TYR A 413 15.55 2.17 -13.61
C TYR A 413 15.39 3.25 -12.54
N VAL A 414 16.36 3.38 -11.65
CA VAL A 414 16.40 4.39 -10.60
C VAL A 414 17.46 5.42 -10.94
N LYS A 415 17.04 6.67 -11.18
CA LYS A 415 17.95 7.80 -11.44
C LYS A 415 18.15 8.59 -10.16
N TYR A 416 19.38 8.88 -9.82
CA TYR A 416 19.81 9.51 -8.57
C TYR A 416 19.36 8.71 -7.34
N PRO A 417 19.80 7.45 -7.22
CA PRO A 417 19.41 6.57 -6.13
C PRO A 417 19.62 7.21 -4.76
N GLY A 418 18.59 7.11 -3.89
CA GLY A 418 18.58 7.76 -2.59
C GLY A 418 18.51 9.31 -2.67
N GLY A 419 18.20 9.88 -3.83
CA GLY A 419 18.18 11.32 -4.04
C GLY A 419 19.57 11.95 -4.24
N VAL A 420 20.64 11.14 -4.28
CA VAL A 420 22.05 11.56 -4.35
C VAL A 420 22.47 11.67 -5.81
N THR A 421 22.74 12.88 -6.29
CA THR A 421 23.01 13.14 -7.72
C THR A 421 24.34 12.54 -8.20
N GLN A 422 25.28 12.29 -7.31
CA GLN A 422 26.59 11.66 -7.58
C GLN A 422 26.48 10.13 -7.72
N THR A 423 25.45 9.52 -7.15
CA THR A 423 25.23 8.08 -7.28
C THR A 423 24.77 7.75 -8.70
N ARG A 424 25.43 6.79 -9.34
CA ARG A 424 25.09 6.33 -10.69
C ARG A 424 23.67 5.76 -10.70
N GLY A 425 22.92 6.04 -11.78
CA GLY A 425 21.63 5.40 -11.99
C GLY A 425 21.73 3.88 -11.97
N ALA A 426 20.77 3.22 -11.36
CA ALA A 426 20.74 1.76 -11.21
C ALA A 426 19.69 1.13 -12.11
N VAL A 427 20.03 -0.04 -12.67
CA VAL A 427 19.08 -0.93 -13.36
C VAL A 427 18.84 -2.13 -12.47
N VAL A 428 17.58 -2.35 -12.10
CA VAL A 428 17.17 -3.46 -11.25
C VAL A 428 16.19 -4.35 -12.00
N GLY A 429 16.50 -5.64 -12.11
CA GLY A 429 15.59 -6.67 -12.59
C GLY A 429 14.85 -7.29 -11.41
N GLY A 430 13.55 -7.48 -11.54
CA GLY A 430 12.73 -8.04 -10.47
C GLY A 430 11.75 -9.09 -10.94
N VAL A 431 11.27 -9.91 -10.00
CA VAL A 431 10.12 -10.79 -10.18
C VAL A 431 9.30 -10.77 -8.91
N GLN A 432 8.01 -10.47 -9.05
CA GLN A 432 7.05 -10.53 -7.95
C GLN A 432 6.17 -11.78 -8.14
N PHE A 433 5.90 -12.49 -7.06
CA PHE A 433 5.00 -13.63 -6.97
C PHE A 433 3.85 -13.28 -6.03
N ILE A 434 2.63 -13.44 -6.50
CA ILE A 434 1.43 -13.21 -5.69
C ILE A 434 0.62 -14.50 -5.69
N ALA A 435 0.40 -15.08 -4.50
CA ALA A 435 -0.36 -16.31 -4.36
C ALA A 435 -1.46 -16.16 -3.31
N ASP A 436 -2.66 -16.54 -3.68
CA ASP A 436 -3.83 -16.66 -2.79
C ASP A 436 -4.02 -18.14 -2.43
N PHE A 437 -4.12 -18.44 -1.10
CA PHE A 437 -4.18 -19.81 -0.57
C PHE A 437 -5.58 -20.22 -0.14
#